data_c11489d785de77154bd63742392fb4c0
#
_entry.id   c11489d785de77154bd63742392fb4c0
#
_cell.length_a   1.000
_cell.length_b   1.000
_cell.length_c   1.000
_cell.angle_alpha   90.00
_cell.angle_beta   90.00
_cell.angle_gamma   90.00
#
_symmetry.space_group_name_H-M   'P 1'
#
loop_
_entity.id
_entity.type
_entity.pdbx_description
1 polymer ?
#
loop_
_entity_poly.entity_id
_entity_poly.type
_entity_poly.pdbx_seq_one_letter_code
_entity_poly.pdbx_strand_id
1 'polypeptide(L)'
;MKKYLLVFLFILSQVPICAQTAGQLTVTVTTSTAGGSYKPKSDDAIWIEDSSGKFVKTLVGCTSGDKSDLTYWKAATTSTYNTVDAVTSATRSSYGQRTGIWNGTNTATPRAVVTDGTYTVKIEMTDGSGSTGKLAAFTFTKGPLAVTLTPANQTVFSNITAQWVPVATGIDEIKLSDLYTAYPNPTTSTLFINGLDIKEIELCTLSGRSIFKTPEQRISLRYLPKGIYLAKVKTGKGIFTKKIIKE
;
A
#
# COMPACT_ATOMS: atom_id res chain seq x y z
N MET A 1 34.61 53.47 0.55
CA MET A 1 33.30 52.85 0.84
C MET A 1 33.42 51.34 0.56
N LYS A 2 33.49 50.50 1.60
CA LYS A 2 33.56 49.06 1.48
C LYS A 2 32.15 48.50 1.34
N LYS A 3 31.83 47.84 0.22
CA LYS A 3 30.55 47.20 0.00
C LYS A 3 30.65 45.79 0.64
N TYR A 4 29.86 45.54 1.69
CA TYR A 4 29.68 44.20 2.26
C TYR A 4 28.63 43.44 1.43
N LEU A 5 29.06 42.36 0.80
CA LEU A 5 28.16 41.41 0.11
C LEU A 5 27.57 40.46 1.16
N LEU A 6 26.30 40.61 1.48
CA LEU A 6 25.58 39.72 2.39
C LEU A 6 25.19 38.47 1.58
N VAL A 7 25.89 37.36 1.82
CA VAL A 7 25.52 36.05 1.25
C VAL A 7 24.46 35.43 2.15
N PHE A 8 23.22 35.39 1.67
CA PHE A 8 22.13 34.67 2.33
C PHE A 8 22.29 33.18 2.04
N LEU A 9 22.78 32.42 3.03
CA LEU A 9 22.84 30.95 2.96
C LEU A 9 21.42 30.40 3.24
N PHE A 10 20.72 30.00 2.16
CA PHE A 10 19.43 29.29 2.27
C PHE A 10 19.71 27.86 2.76
N ILE A 11 19.55 27.60 4.04
CA ILE A 11 19.55 26.23 4.57
C ILE A 11 18.22 25.58 4.17
N LEU A 12 18.24 24.79 3.10
CA LEU A 12 17.13 23.92 2.72
C LEU A 12 17.05 22.82 3.79
N SER A 13 16.16 22.97 4.76
CA SER A 13 15.83 21.88 5.69
C SER A 13 15.20 20.76 4.87
N GLN A 14 15.92 19.66 4.68
CA GLN A 14 15.40 18.44 4.08
C GLN A 14 14.42 17.82 5.07
N VAL A 15 13.14 18.09 4.91
CA VAL A 15 12.08 17.35 5.60
C VAL A 15 12.06 15.96 4.98
N PRO A 16 12.31 14.89 5.74
CA PRO A 16 12.22 13.54 5.20
C PRO A 16 10.76 13.31 4.75
N ILE A 17 10.56 13.17 3.45
CA ILE A 17 9.27 12.75 2.89
C ILE A 17 9.16 11.24 3.18
N CYS A 18 8.49 10.90 4.28
CA CYS A 18 8.15 9.51 4.57
C CYS A 18 7.03 9.08 3.62
N ALA A 19 7.25 8.01 2.88
CA ALA A 19 6.22 7.40 2.04
C ALA A 19 5.02 6.96 2.89
N GLN A 20 3.82 7.05 2.33
CA GLN A 20 2.56 6.65 2.96
C GLN A 20 1.76 5.81 1.97
N THR A 21 2.01 4.52 1.97
CA THR A 21 1.29 3.59 1.09
C THR A 21 -0.06 3.23 1.70
N ALA A 22 -1.13 3.51 0.97
CA ALA A 22 -2.45 2.97 1.31
C ALA A 22 -2.48 1.47 1.03
N GLY A 23 -3.27 0.71 1.79
CA GLY A 23 -3.34 -0.73 1.62
C GLY A 23 -4.22 -1.38 2.67
N GLN A 24 -4.24 -2.71 2.67
CA GLN A 24 -4.97 -3.50 3.65
C GLN A 24 -4.08 -4.60 4.22
N LEU A 25 -4.02 -4.66 5.53
CA LEU A 25 -3.51 -5.82 6.27
C LEU A 25 -4.69 -6.67 6.69
N THR A 26 -4.63 -7.96 6.37
CA THR A 26 -5.54 -8.98 6.93
C THR A 26 -4.75 -9.88 7.86
N VAL A 27 -5.18 -9.96 9.12
CA VAL A 27 -4.59 -10.85 10.13
C VAL A 27 -5.60 -11.92 10.47
N THR A 28 -5.18 -13.19 10.42
CA THR A 28 -6.00 -14.30 10.94
C THR A 28 -5.23 -15.04 12.01
N VAL A 29 -5.96 -15.56 13.00
CA VAL A 29 -5.41 -16.38 14.08
C VAL A 29 -6.49 -17.35 14.57
N THR A 30 -6.10 -18.55 14.95
CA THR A 30 -6.95 -19.51 15.63
C THR A 30 -6.61 -19.51 17.11
N THR A 31 -7.60 -19.24 17.97
CA THR A 31 -7.45 -19.29 19.44
C THR A 31 -7.82 -20.65 19.98
N SER A 32 -7.19 -21.05 21.11
CA SER A 32 -7.51 -22.24 21.89
C SER A 32 -7.51 -21.90 23.38
N THR A 33 -7.91 -22.82 24.24
CA THR A 33 -8.03 -22.56 25.68
C THR A 33 -6.69 -22.16 26.32
N ALA A 34 -6.75 -21.16 27.19
CA ALA A 34 -5.66 -20.81 28.12
C ALA A 34 -5.81 -21.50 29.49
N GLY A 35 -6.88 -22.26 29.70
CA GLY A 35 -7.18 -22.96 30.95
C GLY A 35 -7.95 -22.14 31.98
N GLY A 36 -8.48 -20.99 31.59
CA GLY A 36 -9.21 -20.09 32.47
C GLY A 36 -10.62 -20.58 32.86
N SER A 37 -11.27 -19.82 33.71
CA SER A 37 -12.58 -20.17 34.31
C SER A 37 -13.77 -19.86 33.40
N TYR A 38 -13.58 -19.06 32.33
CA TYR A 38 -14.66 -18.66 31.40
C TYR A 38 -14.87 -19.66 30.28
N LYS A 39 -13.94 -20.64 30.11
CA LYS A 39 -14.01 -21.60 29.00
C LYS A 39 -15.39 -22.24 28.84
N PRO A 40 -15.90 -22.40 27.59
CA PRO A 40 -15.21 -22.17 26.31
C PRO A 40 -15.27 -20.73 25.81
N LYS A 41 -15.71 -19.78 26.61
CA LYS A 41 -15.79 -18.36 26.24
C LYS A 41 -14.41 -17.71 26.31
N SER A 42 -14.19 -16.71 25.47
CA SER A 42 -12.98 -15.90 25.49
C SER A 42 -13.23 -14.43 25.13
N ASP A 43 -12.43 -13.55 25.70
CA ASP A 43 -12.28 -12.18 25.26
C ASP A 43 -11.01 -12.08 24.42
N ASP A 44 -11.10 -11.39 23.29
CA ASP A 44 -10.05 -11.33 22.27
C ASP A 44 -9.80 -9.89 21.83
N ALA A 45 -8.54 -9.48 21.70
CA ALA A 45 -8.15 -8.22 21.05
C ALA A 45 -7.03 -8.44 20.04
N ILE A 46 -7.09 -7.71 18.93
CA ILE A 46 -6.01 -7.61 17.93
C ILE A 46 -5.80 -6.14 17.68
N TRP A 47 -4.54 -5.68 17.78
CA TRP A 47 -4.20 -4.28 17.53
C TRP A 47 -2.84 -4.11 16.86
N ILE A 48 -2.58 -2.89 16.41
CA ILE A 48 -1.33 -2.47 15.76
C ILE A 48 -0.62 -1.47 16.66
N GLU A 49 0.69 -1.64 16.78
CA GLU A 49 1.62 -0.66 17.36
C GLU A 49 2.67 -0.26 16.31
N ASP A 50 3.18 0.96 16.40
CA ASP A 50 4.30 1.41 15.57
C ASP A 50 5.65 0.87 16.07
N SER A 51 6.74 1.20 15.39
CA SER A 51 8.09 0.75 15.73
C SER A 51 8.59 1.23 17.10
N SER A 52 7.95 2.25 17.68
CA SER A 52 8.25 2.73 19.03
C SER A 52 7.41 2.06 20.11
N GLY A 53 6.49 1.17 19.74
CA GLY A 53 5.54 0.52 20.65
C GLY A 53 4.31 1.37 20.97
N LYS A 54 4.10 2.46 20.23
CA LYS A 54 2.92 3.31 20.42
C LYS A 54 1.71 2.71 19.70
N PHE A 55 0.57 2.71 20.39
CA PHE A 55 -0.71 2.26 19.84
C PHE A 55 -1.10 3.04 18.58
N VAL A 56 -1.51 2.30 17.55
CA VAL A 56 -1.98 2.85 16.27
C VAL A 56 -3.46 2.60 16.08
N LYS A 57 -3.90 1.34 16.16
CA LYS A 57 -5.30 0.98 15.91
C LYS A 57 -5.67 -0.40 16.46
N THR A 58 -6.88 -0.51 17.00
CA THR A 58 -7.53 -1.81 17.27
C THR A 58 -8.18 -2.35 16.01
N LEU A 59 -7.99 -3.62 15.74
CA LEU A 59 -8.62 -4.34 14.62
C LEU A 59 -9.80 -5.19 15.10
N VAL A 60 -9.63 -5.85 16.24
CA VAL A 60 -10.65 -6.68 16.90
C VAL A 60 -10.68 -6.31 18.38
N GLY A 61 -11.88 -6.13 18.90
CA GLY A 61 -12.12 -5.93 20.33
C GLY A 61 -13.41 -6.66 20.73
N CYS A 62 -13.30 -7.95 21.07
CA CYS A 62 -14.42 -8.82 21.41
C CYS A 62 -14.40 -9.09 22.90
N THR A 63 -15.25 -8.37 23.62
CA THR A 63 -15.38 -8.48 25.08
C THR A 63 -16.73 -7.93 25.50
N SER A 64 -17.35 -8.51 26.50
CA SER A 64 -18.54 -8.00 27.15
C SER A 64 -18.26 -7.80 28.66
N GLY A 65 -18.80 -6.78 29.24
CA GLY A 65 -18.68 -6.54 30.67
C GLY A 65 -17.29 -6.06 31.10
N ASP A 66 -16.41 -6.94 31.50
CA ASP A 66 -15.11 -6.52 32.06
C ASP A 66 -13.98 -6.52 31.02
N LYS A 67 -13.86 -5.39 30.29
CA LYS A 67 -12.74 -5.16 29.35
C LYS A 67 -11.37 -5.20 30.05
N SER A 68 -11.36 -5.10 31.39
CA SER A 68 -10.12 -5.08 32.17
C SER A 68 -9.36 -6.40 32.14
N ASP A 69 -10.01 -7.48 31.74
CA ASP A 69 -9.38 -8.79 31.58
C ASP A 69 -8.38 -8.85 30.41
N LEU A 70 -8.53 -7.97 29.42
CA LEU A 70 -7.57 -7.75 28.32
C LEU A 70 -6.50 -6.73 28.73
N THR A 71 -5.59 -7.15 29.59
CA THR A 71 -4.66 -6.27 30.33
C THR A 71 -3.62 -5.59 29.43
N TYR A 72 -3.12 -6.27 28.41
CA TYR A 72 -2.15 -5.73 27.45
C TYR A 72 -2.81 -4.72 26.51
N TRP A 73 -3.98 -5.04 25.98
CA TRP A 73 -4.75 -4.10 25.14
C TRP A 73 -5.20 -2.87 25.94
N LYS A 74 -5.63 -3.08 27.18
CA LYS A 74 -5.95 -1.99 28.12
C LYS A 74 -4.77 -1.04 28.29
N ALA A 75 -3.58 -1.58 28.54
CA ALA A 75 -2.37 -0.78 28.70
C ALA A 75 -2.00 -0.03 27.41
N ALA A 76 -2.03 -0.72 26.26
CA ALA A 76 -1.70 -0.12 24.96
C ALA A 76 -2.65 1.04 24.60
N THR A 77 -3.92 0.94 24.93
CA THR A 77 -4.94 1.97 24.65
C THR A 77 -5.09 3.00 25.78
N THR A 78 -4.19 3.00 26.75
CA THR A 78 -4.27 3.89 27.93
C THR A 78 -5.62 3.86 28.64
N SER A 79 -6.18 2.65 28.77
CA SER A 79 -7.49 2.33 29.38
C SER A 79 -8.72 2.94 28.67
N THR A 80 -8.54 3.53 27.48
CA THR A 80 -9.67 4.09 26.69
C THR A 80 -10.36 3.02 25.83
N TYR A 81 -9.75 1.84 25.67
CA TYR A 81 -10.23 0.74 24.83
C TYR A 81 -10.63 1.23 23.44
N ASN A 82 -9.73 1.94 22.80
CA ASN A 82 -9.99 2.56 21.51
C ASN A 82 -10.40 1.51 20.46
N THR A 83 -11.68 1.51 20.09
CA THR A 83 -12.29 0.58 19.13
C THR A 83 -12.75 1.26 17.85
N VAL A 84 -12.23 2.44 17.56
CA VAL A 84 -12.58 3.18 16.34
C VAL A 84 -12.33 2.31 15.09
N ASP A 85 -13.38 2.04 14.31
CA ASP A 85 -13.40 1.16 13.14
C ASP A 85 -12.94 -0.29 13.39
N ALA A 86 -12.91 -0.74 14.63
CA ALA A 86 -12.59 -2.12 14.96
C ALA A 86 -13.82 -3.03 14.76
N VAL A 87 -13.57 -4.30 14.49
CA VAL A 87 -14.61 -5.33 14.63
C VAL A 87 -14.84 -5.56 16.11
N THR A 88 -16.00 -5.16 16.60
CA THR A 88 -16.38 -5.31 18.00
C THR A 88 -17.52 -6.31 18.16
N SER A 89 -17.48 -7.09 19.21
CA SER A 89 -18.58 -7.97 19.62
C SER A 89 -18.49 -8.24 21.11
N ALA A 90 -19.53 -8.88 21.65
CA ALA A 90 -19.47 -9.48 22.98
C ALA A 90 -18.37 -10.54 23.09
N THR A 91 -18.06 -10.95 24.31
CA THR A 91 -17.28 -12.16 24.63
C THR A 91 -17.63 -13.29 23.69
N ARG A 92 -16.64 -13.93 23.09
CA ARG A 92 -16.85 -15.06 22.19
C ARG A 92 -17.37 -16.27 22.96
N SER A 93 -18.34 -16.96 22.38
CA SER A 93 -18.93 -18.18 23.00
C SER A 93 -18.02 -19.40 22.88
N SER A 94 -17.04 -19.36 21.98
CA SER A 94 -16.10 -20.46 21.73
C SER A 94 -14.77 -19.95 21.17
N TYR A 95 -13.73 -20.75 21.30
CA TYR A 95 -12.47 -20.57 20.59
C TYR A 95 -12.65 -20.72 19.09
N GLY A 96 -11.62 -20.38 18.31
CA GLY A 96 -11.61 -20.55 16.87
C GLY A 96 -10.96 -19.38 16.15
N GLN A 97 -11.25 -19.24 14.87
CA GLN A 97 -10.62 -18.22 14.04
C GLN A 97 -11.09 -16.83 14.40
N ARG A 98 -10.14 -15.90 14.44
CA ARG A 98 -10.33 -14.45 14.53
C ARG A 98 -9.71 -13.80 13.32
N THR A 99 -10.36 -12.78 12.78
CA THR A 99 -9.87 -12.02 11.63
C THR A 99 -9.93 -10.54 11.96
N GLY A 100 -8.81 -9.87 11.86
CA GLY A 100 -8.68 -8.42 11.97
C GLY A 100 -8.25 -7.81 10.64
N ILE A 101 -8.81 -6.66 10.29
CA ILE A 101 -8.48 -5.93 9.06
C ILE A 101 -8.01 -4.53 9.43
N TRP A 102 -6.89 -4.11 8.83
CA TRP A 102 -6.35 -2.76 8.97
C TRP A 102 -6.16 -2.11 7.60
N ASN A 103 -6.70 -0.94 7.42
CA ASN A 103 -6.60 -0.15 6.19
C ASN A 103 -5.36 0.78 6.14
N GLY A 104 -4.39 0.58 7.02
CA GLY A 104 -3.17 1.40 7.08
C GLY A 104 -3.37 2.78 7.70
N THR A 105 -4.52 3.06 8.36
CA THR A 105 -4.80 4.36 8.98
C THR A 105 -4.67 4.32 10.50
N ASN A 106 -4.46 5.49 11.11
CA ASN A 106 -4.53 5.69 12.56
C ASN A 106 -5.99 5.91 13.05
N THR A 107 -6.14 6.18 14.34
CA THR A 107 -7.43 6.49 14.98
C THR A 107 -7.73 7.98 15.09
N ALA A 108 -6.82 8.86 14.65
CA ALA A 108 -7.02 10.31 14.68
C ALA A 108 -8.13 10.76 13.71
N THR A 109 -8.64 11.98 13.91
CA THR A 109 -9.65 12.57 13.04
C THR A 109 -9.07 13.84 12.41
N PRO A 110 -9.02 13.94 11.05
CA PRO A 110 -9.35 12.89 10.09
C PRO A 110 -8.37 11.71 10.16
N ARG A 111 -8.86 10.49 9.86
CA ARG A 111 -8.01 9.30 9.83
C ARG A 111 -6.99 9.41 8.71
N ALA A 112 -5.70 9.40 9.08
CA ALA A 112 -4.62 9.50 8.12
C ALA A 112 -3.96 8.14 7.90
N VAL A 113 -3.54 7.87 6.66
CA VAL A 113 -2.65 6.76 6.35
C VAL A 113 -1.34 7.01 7.11
N VAL A 114 -0.90 6.01 7.87
CA VAL A 114 0.36 6.12 8.61
C VAL A 114 1.57 5.92 7.69
N THR A 115 2.73 6.37 8.12
CA THR A 115 3.99 6.24 7.36
C THR A 115 4.32 4.79 7.06
N ASP A 116 5.06 4.54 5.99
CA ASP A 116 5.61 3.22 5.70
C ASP A 116 6.72 2.88 6.69
N GLY A 117 6.86 1.60 7.01
CA GLY A 117 7.82 1.12 7.99
C GLY A 117 7.37 -0.14 8.72
N THR A 118 8.08 -0.46 9.78
CA THR A 118 7.80 -1.65 10.59
C THR A 118 6.70 -1.36 11.62
N TYR A 119 5.74 -2.27 11.68
CA TYR A 119 4.64 -2.28 12.64
C TYR A 119 4.59 -3.61 13.37
N THR A 120 4.07 -3.61 14.58
CA THR A 120 3.83 -4.82 15.37
C THR A 120 2.34 -5.09 15.43
N VAL A 121 1.95 -6.31 15.05
CA VAL A 121 0.63 -6.85 15.34
C VAL A 121 0.70 -7.51 16.71
N LYS A 122 -0.23 -7.17 17.58
CA LYS A 122 -0.41 -7.82 18.87
C LYS A 122 -1.78 -8.48 18.96
N ILE A 123 -1.83 -9.64 19.57
CA ILE A 123 -3.03 -10.46 19.74
C ILE A 123 -3.10 -10.86 21.19
N GLU A 124 -4.18 -10.51 21.87
CA GLU A 124 -4.44 -10.92 23.23
C GLU A 124 -5.73 -11.74 23.30
N MET A 125 -5.71 -12.78 24.11
CA MET A 125 -6.89 -13.58 24.43
C MET A 125 -6.85 -13.98 25.90
N THR A 126 -8.01 -13.90 26.55
CA THR A 126 -8.23 -14.47 27.87
C THR A 126 -9.51 -15.28 27.93
N ASP A 127 -9.48 -16.37 28.67
CA ASP A 127 -10.67 -17.16 29.04
C ASP A 127 -10.83 -17.24 30.58
N GLY A 128 -10.37 -16.19 31.28
CA GLY A 128 -10.48 -16.02 32.69
C GLY A 128 -10.23 -14.60 33.15
N SER A 129 -10.49 -14.28 34.41
CA SER A 129 -10.32 -12.95 34.97
C SER A 129 -8.86 -12.59 35.27
N GLY A 130 -8.53 -11.30 35.18
CA GLY A 130 -7.25 -10.73 35.57
C GLY A 130 -6.11 -11.08 34.63
N SER A 131 -4.92 -11.34 35.16
CA SER A 131 -3.66 -11.50 34.42
C SER A 131 -3.50 -12.84 33.67
N THR A 132 -4.57 -13.57 33.41
CA THR A 132 -4.52 -14.84 32.66
C THR A 132 -4.40 -14.67 31.16
N GLY A 133 -4.51 -13.45 30.65
CA GLY A 133 -4.40 -13.13 29.24
C GLY A 133 -3.10 -13.65 28.62
N LYS A 134 -3.23 -14.22 27.42
CA LYS A 134 -2.09 -14.64 26.60
C LYS A 134 -1.86 -13.62 25.50
N LEU A 135 -0.60 -13.32 25.24
CA LEU A 135 -0.18 -12.35 24.26
C LEU A 135 0.66 -13.04 23.18
N ALA A 136 0.35 -12.79 21.92
CA ALA A 136 1.22 -13.03 20.77
C ALA A 136 1.59 -11.71 20.10
N ALA A 137 2.79 -11.66 19.55
CA ALA A 137 3.26 -10.48 18.80
C ALA A 137 4.14 -10.91 17.64
N PHE A 138 4.05 -10.18 16.54
CA PHE A 138 4.95 -10.31 15.40
C PHE A 138 5.00 -8.99 14.62
N THR A 139 6.08 -8.78 13.90
CA THR A 139 6.30 -7.56 13.11
C THR A 139 6.03 -7.83 11.64
N PHE A 140 5.59 -6.79 10.93
CA PHE A 140 5.53 -6.76 9.47
C PHE A 140 5.97 -5.38 8.96
N THR A 141 6.32 -5.30 7.69
CA THR A 141 6.66 -4.03 7.04
C THR A 141 5.49 -3.58 6.17
N LYS A 142 4.92 -2.42 6.50
CA LYS A 142 3.97 -1.69 5.67
C LYS A 142 4.76 -0.90 4.62
N GLY A 143 4.36 -1.00 3.36
CA GLY A 143 5.02 -0.30 2.25
C GLY A 143 4.43 -0.67 0.90
N PRO A 144 5.07 -0.26 -0.20
CA PRO A 144 4.56 -0.45 -1.56
C PRO A 144 4.59 -1.91 -2.06
N LEU A 145 5.22 -2.81 -1.32
CA LEU A 145 5.28 -4.23 -1.67
C LEU A 145 4.29 -5.04 -0.85
N ALA A 146 3.62 -5.99 -1.48
CA ALA A 146 2.79 -6.97 -0.78
C ALA A 146 3.67 -7.88 0.09
N VAL A 147 3.19 -8.18 1.30
CA VAL A 147 3.89 -9.05 2.26
C VAL A 147 2.92 -10.09 2.79
N THR A 148 3.34 -11.35 2.80
CA THR A 148 2.60 -12.44 3.46
C THR A 148 3.51 -13.08 4.50
N LEU A 149 3.01 -13.21 5.71
CA LEU A 149 3.71 -13.80 6.84
C LEU A 149 2.88 -14.94 7.43
N THR A 150 3.58 -15.97 7.89
CA THR A 150 3.03 -17.08 8.66
C THR A 150 3.83 -17.24 9.96
N PRO A 151 3.60 -16.34 10.95
CA PRO A 151 4.31 -16.43 12.22
C PRO A 151 4.14 -17.79 12.88
N ALA A 152 5.16 -18.22 13.63
CA ALA A 152 5.07 -19.47 14.37
C ALA A 152 3.93 -19.45 15.39
N ASN A 153 3.36 -20.61 15.67
CA ASN A 153 2.35 -20.76 16.71
C ASN A 153 2.91 -20.34 18.07
N GLN A 154 2.08 -19.68 18.87
CA GLN A 154 2.45 -19.17 20.19
C GLN A 154 1.38 -19.56 21.20
N THR A 155 1.76 -20.29 22.27
CA THR A 155 0.87 -20.72 23.38
C THR A 155 -0.52 -21.17 22.90
N VAL A 156 -1.51 -20.27 22.95
CA VAL A 156 -2.93 -20.53 22.60
C VAL A 156 -3.30 -20.03 21.20
N PHE A 157 -2.33 -19.54 20.45
CA PHE A 157 -2.51 -18.96 19.12
C PHE A 157 -1.87 -19.86 18.08
N SER A 158 -2.64 -20.30 17.09
CA SER A 158 -2.19 -21.13 15.98
C SER A 158 -2.70 -20.60 14.65
N ASN A 159 -2.13 -21.12 13.55
CA ASN A 159 -2.50 -20.73 12.19
C ASN A 159 -2.49 -19.21 12.00
N ILE A 160 -1.48 -18.55 12.56
CA ILE A 160 -1.34 -17.10 12.43
C ILE A 160 -0.93 -16.79 10.98
N THR A 161 -1.69 -15.93 10.33
CA THR A 161 -1.31 -15.38 9.03
C THR A 161 -1.49 -13.87 9.04
N ALA A 162 -0.64 -13.18 8.30
CA ALA A 162 -0.77 -11.74 8.09
C ALA A 162 -0.42 -11.42 6.63
N GLN A 163 -1.35 -10.75 5.95
CA GLN A 163 -1.17 -10.36 4.56
C GLN A 163 -1.38 -8.87 4.42
N TRP A 164 -0.32 -8.15 4.04
CA TRP A 164 -0.40 -6.76 3.62
C TRP A 164 -0.50 -6.69 2.10
N VAL A 165 -1.54 -6.05 1.61
CA VAL A 165 -1.75 -5.77 0.20
C VAL A 165 -1.82 -4.26 0.03
N PRO A 166 -0.80 -3.61 -0.55
CA PRO A 166 -0.86 -2.20 -0.87
C PRO A 166 -1.95 -1.95 -1.92
N VAL A 167 -2.65 -0.82 -1.80
CA VAL A 167 -3.43 -0.31 -2.91
C VAL A 167 -2.42 0.09 -3.98
N ALA A 168 -2.52 -0.52 -5.14
CA ALA A 168 -1.73 -0.09 -6.27
C ALA A 168 -2.04 1.40 -6.54
N THR A 169 -1.12 2.30 -6.17
CA THR A 169 -1.18 3.72 -6.50
C THR A 169 -0.66 3.97 -7.92
N GLY A 170 -0.15 2.92 -8.56
CA GLY A 170 -0.02 2.86 -10.01
C GLY A 170 -1.39 2.50 -10.55
N ILE A 171 -1.92 3.29 -11.47
CA ILE A 171 -2.58 2.73 -12.62
C ILE A 171 -1.71 1.50 -12.93
N ASP A 172 -2.26 0.26 -12.94
CA ASP A 172 -1.73 -0.71 -13.87
C ASP A 172 -1.66 0.07 -15.17
N GLU A 173 -0.49 0.60 -15.49
CA GLU A 173 -0.19 0.84 -16.85
C GLU A 173 -0.33 -0.56 -17.49
N ILE A 174 -1.54 -0.88 -17.92
CA ILE A 174 -1.68 -1.46 -19.24
C ILE A 174 -0.82 -0.48 -20.01
N LYS A 175 0.45 -0.87 -20.24
CA LYS A 175 1.38 0.04 -20.91
C LYS A 175 0.61 0.45 -22.14
N LEU A 176 0.08 1.66 -22.14
CA LEU A 176 -0.71 2.17 -23.27
C LEU A 176 0.07 1.86 -24.55
N SER A 177 1.41 1.79 -24.38
CA SER A 177 2.35 1.26 -25.35
C SER A 177 2.04 -0.13 -25.88
N ASP A 178 1.43 -1.02 -25.11
CA ASP A 178 1.21 -2.42 -25.53
C ASP A 178 -0.13 -2.57 -26.27
N LEU A 179 -1.03 -1.59 -26.12
CA LEU A 179 -2.26 -1.49 -26.89
C LEU A 179 -2.05 -0.88 -28.28
N TYR A 180 -0.83 -0.36 -28.55
CA TYR A 180 -0.51 0.32 -29.80
C TYR A 180 0.75 -0.27 -30.39
N THR A 181 0.67 -0.71 -31.63
CA THR A 181 1.79 -1.29 -32.36
C THR A 181 2.27 -0.33 -33.46
N ALA A 182 3.57 -0.28 -33.67
CA ALA A 182 4.19 0.48 -34.76
C ALA A 182 4.97 -0.52 -35.64
N TYR A 183 4.58 -0.66 -36.89
CA TYR A 183 5.21 -1.63 -37.79
C TYR A 183 5.21 -1.16 -39.26
N PRO A 184 6.16 -1.66 -40.07
CA PRO A 184 7.37 -2.31 -39.64
C PRO A 184 8.27 -1.37 -38.83
N ASN A 185 8.97 -1.90 -37.84
CA ASN A 185 9.95 -1.15 -37.05
C ASN A 185 11.13 -2.07 -36.72
N PRO A 186 12.29 -1.96 -37.40
CA PRO A 186 12.70 -0.89 -38.32
C PRO A 186 11.87 -0.75 -39.62
N THR A 187 11.89 0.45 -40.20
CA THR A 187 11.17 0.76 -41.44
C THR A 187 12.07 1.49 -42.45
N THR A 188 11.84 1.24 -43.74
CA THR A 188 12.56 1.93 -44.84
C THR A 188 11.78 3.11 -45.41
N SER A 189 10.44 3.07 -45.36
CA SER A 189 9.64 4.12 -46.02
C SER A 189 8.30 4.41 -45.40
N THR A 190 7.54 3.38 -44.99
CA THR A 190 6.18 3.53 -44.46
C THR A 190 6.08 2.87 -43.10
N LEU A 191 5.47 3.58 -42.18
CA LEU A 191 5.17 3.13 -40.81
C LEU A 191 3.66 3.08 -40.63
N PHE A 192 3.17 2.03 -39.99
CA PHE A 192 1.79 1.92 -39.52
C PHE A 192 1.78 1.98 -38.01
N ILE A 193 0.91 2.82 -37.46
CA ILE A 193 0.63 2.83 -36.01
C ILE A 193 -0.79 2.36 -35.81
N ASN A 194 -0.93 1.14 -35.29
CA ASN A 194 -2.22 0.53 -35.03
C ASN A 194 -2.62 0.67 -33.56
N GLY A 195 -3.88 0.97 -33.30
CA GLY A 195 -4.44 1.13 -31.97
C GLY A 195 -5.83 1.76 -32.02
N LEU A 196 -6.51 1.76 -30.88
CA LEU A 196 -7.86 2.32 -30.76
C LEU A 196 -7.82 3.80 -30.38
N ASP A 197 -8.77 4.59 -30.91
CA ASP A 197 -9.01 5.99 -30.51
C ASP A 197 -7.79 6.93 -30.69
N ILE A 198 -7.00 6.72 -31.75
CA ILE A 198 -5.89 7.60 -32.12
C ILE A 198 -6.46 8.92 -32.63
N LYS A 199 -6.13 10.02 -31.96
CA LYS A 199 -6.55 11.39 -32.32
C LYS A 199 -5.50 12.12 -33.17
N GLU A 200 -4.23 11.97 -32.84
CA GLU A 200 -3.10 12.62 -33.46
C GLU A 200 -1.82 11.80 -33.25
N ILE A 201 -1.00 11.76 -34.29
CA ILE A 201 0.36 11.23 -34.21
C ILE A 201 1.32 12.36 -34.55
N GLU A 202 2.23 12.65 -33.61
CA GLU A 202 3.31 13.62 -33.81
C GLU A 202 4.63 12.87 -33.96
N LEU A 203 5.31 13.02 -35.09
CA LEU A 203 6.65 12.51 -35.28
C LEU A 203 7.69 13.53 -34.85
N CYS A 204 8.61 13.15 -33.99
CA CYS A 204 9.65 13.99 -33.45
C CYS A 204 11.04 13.40 -33.70
N THR A 205 12.05 14.28 -33.71
CA THR A 205 13.45 13.87 -33.55
C THR A 205 13.71 13.31 -32.17
N LEU A 206 14.84 12.65 -31.95
CA LEU A 206 15.24 12.17 -30.63
C LEU A 206 15.38 13.29 -29.59
N SER A 207 15.69 14.52 -30.04
CA SER A 207 15.73 15.71 -29.17
C SER A 207 14.35 16.31 -28.86
N GLY A 208 13.25 15.67 -29.34
CA GLY A 208 11.89 16.11 -29.09
C GLY A 208 11.34 17.18 -30.02
N ARG A 209 12.13 17.65 -31.04
CA ARG A 209 11.65 18.63 -32.05
C ARG A 209 10.62 17.98 -32.96
N SER A 210 9.43 18.55 -33.05
CA SER A 210 8.37 18.10 -33.94
C SER A 210 8.78 18.20 -35.41
N ILE A 211 8.51 17.17 -36.18
CA ILE A 211 8.74 17.12 -37.63
C ILE A 211 7.43 17.38 -38.35
N PHE A 212 6.40 16.63 -38.02
CA PHE A 212 5.03 16.84 -38.49
C PHE A 212 4.02 16.17 -37.56
N LYS A 213 2.74 16.52 -37.78
CA LYS A 213 1.58 15.94 -37.11
C LYS A 213 0.57 15.43 -38.12
N THR A 214 -0.09 14.30 -37.79
CA THR A 214 -1.13 13.72 -38.65
C THR A 214 -2.12 12.92 -37.79
N PRO A 215 -3.41 12.88 -38.14
CA PRO A 215 -4.37 11.95 -37.59
C PRO A 215 -4.29 10.54 -38.25
N GLU A 216 -3.56 10.43 -39.38
CA GLU A 216 -3.49 9.20 -40.15
C GLU A 216 -2.57 8.18 -39.51
N GLN A 217 -3.04 6.93 -39.43
CA GLN A 217 -2.29 5.81 -38.89
C GLN A 217 -1.19 5.29 -39.82
N ARG A 218 -1.26 5.64 -41.11
CA ARG A 218 -0.25 5.33 -42.11
C ARG A 218 0.64 6.54 -42.36
N ILE A 219 1.92 6.44 -42.03
CA ILE A 219 2.88 7.53 -42.04
C ILE A 219 3.99 7.25 -43.05
N SER A 220 4.22 8.19 -44.00
CA SER A 220 5.34 8.11 -44.91
C SER A 220 6.59 8.73 -44.28
N LEU A 221 7.65 7.92 -44.14
CA LEU A 221 8.96 8.35 -43.66
C LEU A 221 10.00 8.42 -44.80
N ARG A 222 9.55 8.30 -46.06
CA ARG A 222 10.40 8.17 -47.24
C ARG A 222 11.45 9.27 -47.38
N TYR A 223 11.08 10.49 -47.01
CA TYR A 223 11.94 11.67 -47.16
C TYR A 223 12.75 11.99 -45.90
N LEU A 224 12.64 11.19 -44.86
CA LEU A 224 13.39 11.39 -43.64
C LEU A 224 14.75 10.64 -43.71
N PRO A 225 15.82 11.23 -43.16
CA PRO A 225 17.10 10.58 -43.04
C PRO A 225 17.00 9.28 -42.21
N LYS A 226 17.93 8.34 -42.41
CA LYS A 226 18.11 7.19 -41.53
C LYS A 226 18.38 7.65 -40.10
N GLY A 227 17.79 7.02 -39.13
CA GLY A 227 17.94 7.42 -37.74
C GLY A 227 16.84 6.98 -36.81
N ILE A 228 16.87 7.47 -35.58
CA ILE A 228 15.89 7.19 -34.56
C ILE A 228 14.94 8.38 -34.42
N TYR A 229 13.66 8.10 -34.41
CA TYR A 229 12.56 9.04 -34.25
C TYR A 229 11.66 8.62 -33.08
N LEU A 230 10.88 9.57 -32.60
CA LEU A 230 9.85 9.34 -31.57
C LEU A 230 8.48 9.64 -32.17
N ALA A 231 7.59 8.65 -32.17
CA ALA A 231 6.19 8.86 -32.51
C ALA A 231 5.39 9.04 -31.21
N LYS A 232 4.91 10.26 -30.97
CA LYS A 232 3.99 10.61 -29.88
C LYS A 232 2.58 10.41 -30.38
N VAL A 233 1.85 9.48 -29.78
CA VAL A 233 0.48 9.13 -30.16
C VAL A 233 -0.48 9.65 -29.11
N LYS A 234 -1.33 10.59 -29.48
CA LYS A 234 -2.38 11.17 -28.65
C LYS A 234 -3.68 10.40 -28.84
N THR A 235 -4.27 9.96 -27.75
CA THR A 235 -5.53 9.22 -27.71
C THR A 235 -6.49 9.85 -26.71
N GLY A 236 -7.73 9.38 -26.64
CA GLY A 236 -8.68 9.79 -25.60
C GLY A 236 -8.26 9.41 -24.17
N LYS A 237 -7.31 8.47 -24.03
CA LYS A 237 -6.82 8.00 -22.73
C LYS A 237 -5.46 8.59 -22.32
N GLY A 238 -4.82 9.39 -23.18
CA GLY A 238 -3.52 9.99 -22.90
C GLY A 238 -2.57 10.00 -24.10
N ILE A 239 -1.30 10.35 -23.82
CA ILE A 239 -0.23 10.40 -24.83
C ILE A 239 0.80 9.34 -24.48
N PHE A 240 1.20 8.54 -25.46
CA PHE A 240 2.32 7.62 -25.31
C PHE A 240 3.33 7.83 -26.44
N THR A 241 4.56 7.31 -26.25
CA THR A 241 5.66 7.50 -27.20
C THR A 241 6.21 6.15 -27.64
N LYS A 242 6.38 5.96 -28.95
CA LYS A 242 7.06 4.80 -29.55
C LYS A 242 8.37 5.25 -30.20
N LYS A 243 9.43 4.49 -29.96
CA LYS A 243 10.70 4.62 -30.67
C LYS A 243 10.57 4.00 -32.06
N ILE A 244 10.91 4.73 -33.09
CA ILE A 244 10.89 4.33 -34.49
C ILE A 244 12.31 4.32 -35.04
N ILE A 245 12.70 3.25 -35.70
CA ILE A 245 14.00 3.11 -36.36
C ILE A 245 13.78 3.20 -37.85
N LYS A 246 14.35 4.23 -38.49
CA LYS A 246 14.35 4.42 -39.94
C LYS A 246 15.69 3.95 -40.51
N GLU A 247 15.62 3.00 -41.43
CA GLU A 247 16.75 2.46 -42.19
C GLU A 247 16.86 3.06 -43.58
#